data_c1762d27c21636a47dee081f1d088f91
#
_entry.id   c1762d27c21636a47dee081f1d088f91
#
_cell.length_a   1.000
_cell.length_b   1.000
_cell.length_c   1.000
_cell.angle_alpha   90.00
_cell.angle_beta   90.00
_cell.angle_gamma   90.00
#
_symmetry.space_group_name_H-M   'P 1'
#
loop_
_entity.id
_entity.type
_entity.pdbx_description
1 polymer ?
#
loop_
_entity_poly.entity_id
_entity_poly.type
_entity_poly.pdbx_seq_one_letter_code
_entity_poly.pdbx_strand_id
1 'polypeptide(L)'
;MSTKIVCFGEVLFDVFPTHRKIGGAPLNVGLRMASLGIDTQIISRIGQDEIGNELLDFVKENGVSTDAIQVDTTFATGEVLVQLDEKGSASYTINYPVAWDKIEATPEAQNVVANADALVFGSLVCRDNTSYQSLLTLLNSAKYKIFDVNLRTPFYTKELLLDLMNKADFIKFNDDELYEISAYLGSPFHSLEQNIQFIAEKTNTNHICVTKGSHGAVLLYDNQLFYNSGYKIKVADTVGAGDSFLAGLLTQLLTGVTPQNAINFACALGALVAQNEGANPKISPETISEFMQI
;
A
#
# COMPACT_ATOMS: atom_id res chain seq x y z
N MET A 1 11.86 13.50 17.30
CA MET A 1 12.05 12.07 17.03
C MET A 1 11.70 11.86 15.57
N SER A 2 12.40 10.98 14.84
CA SER A 2 12.03 10.66 13.46
C SER A 2 10.75 9.83 13.44
N THR A 3 9.84 10.11 12.52
CA THR A 3 8.62 9.32 12.29
C THR A 3 9.01 7.90 11.86
N LYS A 4 8.40 6.88 12.49
CA LYS A 4 8.66 5.46 12.23
C LYS A 4 7.43 4.78 11.70
N ILE A 5 7.55 4.10 10.56
CA ILE A 5 6.46 3.39 9.91
C ILE A 5 6.81 1.93 9.71
N VAL A 6 5.82 1.07 9.92
CA VAL A 6 5.92 -0.35 9.61
C VAL A 6 4.94 -0.67 8.49
N CYS A 7 5.40 -1.38 7.47
CA CYS A 7 4.54 -1.95 6.43
C CYS A 7 4.47 -3.47 6.64
N PHE A 8 3.27 -4.01 6.68
CA PHE A 8 3.00 -5.45 6.85
C PHE A 8 2.35 -6.02 5.60
N GLY A 9 2.95 -7.07 5.04
CA GLY A 9 2.30 -7.79 3.96
C GLY A 9 3.27 -8.42 2.97
N GLU A 10 2.79 -8.60 1.75
CA GLU A 10 3.47 -9.29 0.68
C GLU A 10 4.72 -8.56 0.20
N VAL A 11 5.77 -9.35 -0.03
CA VAL A 11 6.96 -9.02 -0.81
C VAL A 11 7.13 -10.11 -1.87
N LEU A 12 7.36 -9.73 -3.12
CA LEU A 12 7.28 -10.67 -4.22
C LEU A 12 8.07 -10.20 -5.45
N PHE A 13 8.16 -11.10 -6.43
CA PHE A 13 8.58 -10.75 -7.77
C PHE A 13 7.41 -10.82 -8.74
N ASP A 14 7.23 -9.77 -9.54
CA ASP A 14 6.42 -9.80 -10.76
C ASP A 14 7.28 -10.40 -11.87
N VAL A 15 6.93 -11.60 -12.32
CA VAL A 15 7.69 -12.39 -13.29
C VAL A 15 7.07 -12.26 -14.67
N PHE A 16 7.75 -11.53 -15.55
CA PHE A 16 7.40 -11.37 -16.97
C PHE A 16 8.13 -12.42 -17.80
N PRO A 17 7.73 -12.67 -19.05
CA PRO A 17 8.38 -13.67 -19.92
C PRO A 17 9.89 -13.45 -20.13
N THR A 18 10.39 -12.20 -20.01
CA THR A 18 11.77 -11.82 -20.33
C THR A 18 12.56 -11.26 -19.14
N HIS A 19 11.90 -10.88 -18.07
CA HIS A 19 12.53 -10.26 -16.89
C HIS A 19 11.63 -10.40 -15.66
N ARG A 20 12.16 -10.02 -14.48
CA ARG A 20 11.37 -9.92 -13.25
C ARG A 20 11.60 -8.56 -12.59
N LYS A 21 10.60 -8.11 -11.83
CA LYS A 21 10.66 -6.88 -11.04
C LYS A 21 10.24 -7.18 -9.60
N ILE A 22 10.92 -6.59 -8.63
CA ILE A 22 10.51 -6.66 -7.22
C ILE A 22 9.26 -5.80 -7.04
N GLY A 23 8.28 -6.33 -6.31
CA GLY A 23 6.98 -5.74 -6.05
C GLY A 23 6.38 -6.17 -4.72
N GLY A 24 5.10 -5.90 -4.57
CA GLY A 24 4.33 -6.03 -3.33
C GLY A 24 3.92 -4.64 -2.85
N ALA A 25 2.62 -4.38 -2.72
CA ALA A 25 2.14 -3.04 -2.37
C ALA A 25 2.70 -2.54 -1.04
N PRO A 26 2.73 -3.31 0.06
CA PRO A 26 3.36 -2.87 1.31
C PRO A 26 4.85 -2.56 1.16
N LEU A 27 5.57 -3.33 0.35
CA LEU A 27 6.98 -3.09 0.07
C LEU A 27 7.17 -1.79 -0.73
N ASN A 28 6.37 -1.57 -1.77
CA ASN A 28 6.44 -0.34 -2.57
C ASN A 28 6.18 0.91 -1.73
N VAL A 29 5.17 0.86 -0.84
CA VAL A 29 4.88 1.94 0.12
C VAL A 29 6.10 2.17 1.02
N GLY A 30 6.67 1.11 1.60
CA GLY A 30 7.82 1.20 2.50
C GLY A 30 9.06 1.78 1.81
N LEU A 31 9.42 1.31 0.61
CA LEU A 31 10.54 1.82 -0.18
C LEU A 31 10.36 3.30 -0.51
N ARG A 32 9.16 3.70 -0.90
CA ARG A 32 8.86 5.09 -1.21
C ARG A 32 8.96 5.97 0.03
N MET A 33 8.44 5.55 1.18
CA MET A 33 8.56 6.29 2.45
C MET A 33 10.02 6.45 2.87
N ALA A 34 10.83 5.39 2.77
CA ALA A 34 12.26 5.45 3.05
C ALA A 34 12.97 6.47 2.12
N SER A 35 12.63 6.49 0.82
CA SER A 35 13.17 7.47 -0.13
C SER A 35 12.78 8.93 0.20
N LEU A 36 11.72 9.13 0.96
CA LEU A 36 11.28 10.43 1.48
C LEU A 36 11.84 10.75 2.88
N GLY A 37 12.75 9.92 3.40
CA GLY A 37 13.44 10.14 4.67
C GLY A 37 12.72 9.63 5.92
N ILE A 38 11.71 8.79 5.77
CA ILE A 38 10.98 8.14 6.87
C ILE A 38 11.74 6.88 7.32
N ASP A 39 11.88 6.69 8.63
CA ASP A 39 12.39 5.44 9.22
C ASP A 39 11.35 4.32 8.99
N THR A 40 11.65 3.41 8.06
CA THR A 40 10.69 2.43 7.58
C THR A 40 11.18 1.01 7.76
N GLN A 41 10.29 0.13 8.22
CA GLN A 41 10.53 -1.30 8.38
C GLN A 41 9.44 -2.11 7.67
N ILE A 42 9.83 -3.30 7.19
CA ILE A 42 8.90 -4.26 6.56
C ILE A 42 8.77 -5.48 7.45
N ILE A 43 7.54 -5.85 7.81
CA ILE A 43 7.21 -7.15 8.38
C ILE A 43 6.65 -8.01 7.25
N SER A 44 7.40 -9.02 6.85
CA SER A 44 7.04 -9.95 5.80
C SER A 44 7.73 -11.29 6.01
N ARG A 45 7.59 -12.20 5.04
CA ARG A 45 8.30 -13.47 5.03
C ARG A 45 8.70 -13.86 3.61
N ILE A 46 9.93 -14.30 3.45
CA ILE A 46 10.51 -14.81 2.20
C ILE A 46 10.91 -16.26 2.35
N GLY A 47 11.12 -16.97 1.24
CA GLY A 47 11.69 -18.31 1.26
C GLY A 47 13.20 -18.30 1.51
N GLN A 48 13.74 -19.43 1.95
CA GLN A 48 15.17 -19.69 2.02
C GLN A 48 15.66 -20.08 0.60
N ASP A 49 15.57 -19.13 -0.34
CA ASP A 49 15.91 -19.33 -1.74
C ASP A 49 16.70 -18.13 -2.31
N GLU A 50 17.19 -18.28 -3.54
CA GLU A 50 18.04 -17.28 -4.20
C GLU A 50 17.30 -15.95 -4.40
N ILE A 51 16.03 -16.00 -4.83
CA ILE A 51 15.24 -14.79 -5.07
C ILE A 51 14.85 -14.09 -3.77
N GLY A 52 14.70 -14.82 -2.67
CA GLY A 52 14.52 -14.24 -1.34
C GLY A 52 15.73 -13.44 -0.88
N ASN A 53 16.95 -13.97 -1.11
CA ASN A 53 18.19 -13.25 -0.81
C ASN A 53 18.32 -11.99 -1.67
N GLU A 54 18.03 -12.07 -2.98
CA GLU A 54 18.02 -10.90 -3.88
C GLU A 54 17.06 -9.82 -3.39
N LEU A 55 15.86 -10.23 -2.91
CA LEU A 55 14.88 -9.30 -2.38
C LEU A 55 15.39 -8.62 -1.09
N LEU A 56 15.99 -9.35 -0.17
CA LEU A 56 16.58 -8.79 1.06
C LEU A 56 17.68 -7.76 0.74
N ASP A 57 18.57 -8.08 -0.19
CA ASP A 57 19.65 -7.17 -0.58
C ASP A 57 19.07 -5.90 -1.20
N PHE A 58 18.09 -6.03 -2.08
CA PHE A 58 17.40 -4.88 -2.68
C PHE A 58 16.74 -3.98 -1.63
N VAL A 59 16.05 -4.56 -0.65
CA VAL A 59 15.38 -3.80 0.42
C VAL A 59 16.40 -3.03 1.25
N LYS A 60 17.53 -3.66 1.63
CA LYS A 60 18.64 -3.01 2.36
C LYS A 60 19.28 -1.88 1.58
N GLU A 61 19.58 -2.11 0.30
CA GLU A 61 20.20 -1.10 -0.59
C GLU A 61 19.32 0.14 -0.76
N ASN A 62 17.99 -0.01 -0.61
CA ASN A 62 17.04 1.10 -0.65
C ASN A 62 16.72 1.71 0.73
N GLY A 63 17.50 1.40 1.77
CA GLY A 63 17.44 2.05 3.07
C GLY A 63 16.31 1.60 3.97
N VAL A 64 15.66 0.46 3.68
CA VAL A 64 14.61 -0.11 4.52
C VAL A 64 15.18 -1.23 5.39
N SER A 65 14.83 -1.26 6.70
CA SER A 65 15.25 -2.33 7.60
C SER A 65 14.59 -3.66 7.22
N THR A 66 15.41 -4.71 7.20
CA THR A 66 14.99 -6.10 6.92
C THR A 66 14.90 -6.96 8.19
N ASP A 67 15.15 -6.39 9.38
CA ASP A 67 15.26 -7.13 10.63
C ASP A 67 13.96 -7.86 11.01
N ALA A 68 12.83 -7.40 10.50
CA ALA A 68 11.52 -8.01 10.72
C ALA A 68 11.01 -8.83 9.50
N ILE A 69 11.86 -9.05 8.48
CA ILE A 69 11.55 -9.99 7.39
C ILE A 69 11.97 -11.39 7.82
N GLN A 70 11.00 -12.29 7.90
CA GLN A 70 11.18 -13.68 8.31
C GLN A 70 11.68 -14.53 7.14
N VAL A 71 12.39 -15.65 7.45
CA VAL A 71 12.84 -16.60 6.44
C VAL A 71 12.13 -17.95 6.66
N ASP A 72 11.46 -18.44 5.62
CA ASP A 72 10.78 -19.73 5.61
C ASP A 72 11.63 -20.80 4.95
N THR A 73 11.69 -21.99 5.58
CA THR A 73 12.41 -23.14 5.05
C THR A 73 11.54 -24.08 4.22
N THR A 74 10.23 -23.84 4.18
CA THR A 74 9.23 -24.72 3.55
C THR A 74 8.56 -24.05 2.35
N PHE A 75 8.20 -22.75 2.49
CA PHE A 75 7.50 -22.00 1.46
C PHE A 75 8.48 -21.09 0.69
N ALA A 76 8.35 -21.09 -0.62
CA ALA A 76 9.18 -20.26 -1.51
C ALA A 76 8.84 -18.77 -1.38
N THR A 77 9.77 -17.92 -1.78
CA THR A 77 9.54 -16.49 -1.96
C THR A 77 8.38 -16.24 -2.94
N GLY A 78 7.59 -15.22 -2.68
CA GLY A 78 6.39 -14.91 -3.46
C GLY A 78 6.70 -14.51 -4.90
N GLU A 79 5.93 -15.05 -5.84
CA GLU A 79 5.97 -14.68 -7.26
C GLU A 79 4.57 -14.46 -7.80
N VAL A 80 4.45 -13.48 -8.70
CA VAL A 80 3.27 -13.22 -9.52
C VAL A 80 3.65 -13.39 -10.98
N LEU A 81 3.06 -14.38 -11.66
CA LEU A 81 3.31 -14.59 -13.07
C LEU A 81 2.48 -13.60 -13.89
N VAL A 82 3.15 -12.81 -14.70
CA VAL A 82 2.53 -11.83 -15.61
C VAL A 82 2.54 -12.39 -17.03
N GLN A 83 1.36 -12.60 -17.57
CA GLN A 83 1.18 -13.05 -18.95
C GLN A 83 0.53 -11.93 -19.75
N LEU A 84 1.09 -11.63 -20.91
CA LEU A 84 0.52 -10.67 -21.86
C LEU A 84 -0.23 -11.43 -22.95
N ASP A 85 -1.47 -11.02 -23.23
CA ASP A 85 -2.21 -11.54 -24.39
C ASP A 85 -1.69 -10.91 -25.69
N GLU A 86 -2.23 -11.37 -26.84
CA GLU A 86 -1.87 -10.86 -28.17
C GLU A 86 -2.15 -9.34 -28.34
N LYS A 87 -2.98 -8.75 -27.50
CA LYS A 87 -3.32 -7.31 -27.48
C LYS A 87 -2.49 -6.52 -26.47
N GLY A 88 -1.58 -7.19 -25.72
CA GLY A 88 -0.76 -6.58 -24.70
C GLY A 88 -1.48 -6.39 -23.34
N SER A 89 -2.67 -6.97 -23.15
CA SER A 89 -3.36 -6.95 -21.86
C SER A 89 -2.70 -7.95 -20.92
N ALA A 90 -2.38 -7.48 -19.69
CA ALA A 90 -1.75 -8.31 -18.66
C ALA A 90 -2.79 -9.12 -17.89
N SER A 91 -2.49 -10.39 -17.66
CA SER A 91 -3.14 -11.25 -16.67
C SER A 91 -2.12 -11.64 -15.58
N TYR A 92 -2.58 -11.73 -14.34
CA TYR A 92 -1.74 -11.95 -13.18
C TYR A 92 -2.14 -13.24 -12.48
N THR A 93 -1.19 -14.15 -12.28
CA THR A 93 -1.37 -15.35 -11.45
C THR A 93 -0.51 -15.21 -10.19
N ILE A 94 -1.15 -14.98 -9.07
CA ILE A 94 -0.47 -14.85 -7.78
C ILE A 94 -0.29 -16.26 -7.19
N ASN A 95 0.95 -16.73 -7.07
CA ASN A 95 1.24 -18.05 -6.54
C ASN A 95 0.74 -18.20 -5.10
N TYR A 96 0.22 -19.38 -4.75
CA TYR A 96 -0.28 -19.73 -3.42
C TYR A 96 -0.10 -21.24 -3.17
N PRO A 97 0.31 -21.68 -1.95
CA PRO A 97 0.86 -20.83 -0.87
C PRO A 97 2.33 -20.46 -1.11
N VAL A 98 2.75 -19.29 -0.57
CA VAL A 98 4.13 -18.81 -0.58
C VAL A 98 4.53 -18.28 0.80
N ALA A 99 5.78 -17.90 0.99
CA ALA A 99 6.30 -17.53 2.31
C ALA A 99 5.52 -16.40 3.00
N TRP A 100 5.15 -15.32 2.30
CA TRP A 100 4.40 -14.21 2.90
C TRP A 100 2.95 -14.57 3.31
N ASP A 101 2.42 -15.71 2.89
CA ASP A 101 1.16 -16.26 3.42
C ASP A 101 1.32 -16.79 4.86
N LYS A 102 2.55 -16.91 5.35
CA LYS A 102 2.92 -17.54 6.63
C LYS A 102 3.67 -16.58 7.57
N ILE A 103 3.41 -15.28 7.46
CA ILE A 103 4.00 -14.28 8.38
C ILE A 103 3.49 -14.54 9.81
N GLU A 104 4.41 -14.57 10.78
CA GLU A 104 4.12 -14.79 12.19
C GLU A 104 4.24 -13.48 13.00
N ALA A 105 3.35 -13.28 13.96
CA ALA A 105 3.43 -12.16 14.91
C ALA A 105 4.42 -12.50 16.04
N THR A 106 5.72 -12.56 15.69
CA THR A 106 6.78 -12.84 16.67
C THR A 106 6.88 -11.71 17.71
N PRO A 107 7.50 -11.96 18.89
CA PRO A 107 7.76 -10.90 19.87
C PRO A 107 8.52 -9.69 19.28
N GLU A 108 9.45 -9.95 18.35
CA GLU A 108 10.21 -8.91 17.64
C GLU A 108 9.28 -8.07 16.75
N ALA A 109 8.40 -8.71 15.95
CA ALA A 109 7.43 -8.03 15.10
C ALA A 109 6.46 -7.19 15.96
N GLN A 110 5.98 -7.72 17.08
CA GLN A 110 5.11 -6.98 18.01
C GLN A 110 5.83 -5.77 18.60
N ASN A 111 7.10 -5.91 19.01
CA ASN A 111 7.90 -4.81 19.52
C ASN A 111 8.15 -3.72 18.46
N VAL A 112 8.42 -4.12 17.22
CA VAL A 112 8.59 -3.19 16.09
C VAL A 112 7.33 -2.37 15.87
N VAL A 113 6.15 -2.99 15.84
CA VAL A 113 4.86 -2.30 15.67
C VAL A 113 4.54 -1.39 16.86
N ALA A 114 4.75 -1.84 18.10
CA ALA A 114 4.48 -1.04 19.29
C ALA A 114 5.33 0.25 19.38
N ASN A 115 6.53 0.24 18.79
CA ASN A 115 7.43 1.39 18.75
C ASN A 115 7.27 2.26 17.49
N ALA A 116 6.48 1.83 16.50
CA ALA A 116 6.17 2.62 15.33
C ALA A 116 5.07 3.65 15.57
N ASP A 117 5.01 4.66 14.72
CA ASP A 117 3.93 5.67 14.75
C ASP A 117 2.72 5.21 13.94
N ALA A 118 2.92 4.36 12.90
CA ALA A 118 1.84 3.75 12.15
C ALA A 118 2.21 2.37 11.59
N LEU A 119 1.17 1.57 11.32
CA LEU A 119 1.22 0.28 10.63
C LEU A 119 0.38 0.35 9.36
N VAL A 120 1.02 0.13 8.20
CA VAL A 120 0.37 0.05 6.88
C VAL A 120 0.19 -1.41 6.50
N PHE A 121 -1.00 -1.80 6.02
CA PHE A 121 -1.31 -3.14 5.58
C PHE A 121 -2.33 -3.15 4.44
N GLY A 122 -2.37 -4.23 3.65
CA GLY A 122 -3.33 -4.44 2.57
C GLY A 122 -4.26 -5.62 2.80
N SER A 123 -5.18 -5.86 1.85
CA SER A 123 -6.12 -6.99 1.92
C SER A 123 -5.48 -8.32 1.49
N LEU A 124 -4.55 -8.31 0.53
CA LEU A 124 -4.00 -9.52 -0.10
C LEU A 124 -3.28 -10.44 0.88
N VAL A 125 -2.51 -9.88 1.82
CA VAL A 125 -1.79 -10.64 2.86
C VAL A 125 -2.74 -11.45 3.76
N CYS A 126 -4.02 -11.08 3.81
CA CYS A 126 -5.04 -11.75 4.62
C CYS A 126 -5.71 -12.95 3.91
N ARG A 127 -5.26 -13.34 2.70
CA ARG A 127 -5.78 -14.49 1.97
C ARG A 127 -5.49 -15.84 2.64
N ASP A 128 -4.45 -15.89 3.48
CA ASP A 128 -4.14 -17.04 4.32
C ASP A 128 -4.37 -16.72 5.80
N ASN A 129 -4.96 -17.66 6.51
CA ASN A 129 -5.32 -17.46 7.91
C ASN A 129 -4.10 -17.19 8.82
N THR A 130 -2.91 -17.72 8.50
CA THR A 130 -1.70 -17.51 9.32
C THR A 130 -1.32 -16.03 9.36
N SER A 131 -1.12 -15.43 8.20
CA SER A 131 -0.77 -14.00 8.10
C SER A 131 -1.91 -13.09 8.56
N TYR A 132 -3.17 -13.48 8.33
CA TYR A 132 -4.34 -12.74 8.83
C TYR A 132 -4.38 -12.70 10.37
N GLN A 133 -4.21 -13.84 11.06
CA GLN A 133 -4.19 -13.87 12.53
C GLN A 133 -2.99 -13.10 13.11
N SER A 134 -1.85 -13.15 12.42
CA SER A 134 -0.68 -12.37 12.78
C SER A 134 -0.94 -10.86 12.64
N LEU A 135 -1.58 -10.42 11.55
CA LEU A 135 -2.01 -9.03 11.39
C LEU A 135 -2.94 -8.61 12.53
N LEU A 136 -3.96 -9.41 12.87
CA LEU A 136 -4.88 -9.10 13.97
C LEU A 136 -4.15 -8.92 15.30
N THR A 137 -3.14 -9.75 15.55
CA THR A 137 -2.30 -9.64 16.76
C THR A 137 -1.51 -8.33 16.76
N LEU A 138 -0.88 -7.97 15.64
CA LEU A 138 -0.08 -6.76 15.50
C LEU A 138 -0.93 -5.48 15.58
N LEU A 139 -2.15 -5.49 15.04
CA LEU A 139 -3.09 -4.36 15.12
C LEU A 139 -3.44 -3.97 16.57
N ASN A 140 -3.37 -4.91 17.53
CA ASN A 140 -3.61 -4.60 18.94
C ASN A 140 -2.52 -3.67 19.54
N SER A 141 -1.31 -3.67 18.99
CA SER A 141 -0.18 -2.85 19.45
C SER A 141 0.05 -1.61 18.58
N ALA A 142 -0.58 -1.53 17.41
CA ALA A 142 -0.39 -0.42 16.47
C ALA A 142 -1.08 0.85 16.97
N LYS A 143 -0.34 1.98 16.93
CA LYS A 143 -0.85 3.30 17.35
C LYS A 143 -1.79 3.92 16.32
N TYR A 144 -1.46 3.80 15.03
CA TYR A 144 -2.25 4.29 13.91
C TYR A 144 -2.26 3.25 12.81
N LYS A 145 -3.44 2.78 12.42
CA LYS A 145 -3.68 1.63 11.56
C LYS A 145 -4.15 2.10 10.19
N ILE A 146 -3.37 1.84 9.16
CA ILE A 146 -3.59 2.34 7.81
C ILE A 146 -3.86 1.16 6.89
N PHE A 147 -5.08 1.08 6.39
CA PHE A 147 -5.52 0.04 5.48
C PHE A 147 -5.55 0.54 4.03
N ASP A 148 -4.65 0.04 3.20
CA ASP A 148 -4.73 0.15 1.73
C ASP A 148 -5.56 -1.02 1.21
N VAL A 149 -6.76 -0.76 0.75
CA VAL A 149 -7.73 -1.80 0.35
C VAL A 149 -7.16 -2.69 -0.74
N ASN A 150 -6.67 -2.12 -1.83
CA ASN A 150 -5.88 -2.73 -2.89
C ASN A 150 -6.35 -4.14 -3.27
N LEU A 151 -7.59 -4.24 -3.77
CA LEU A 151 -8.27 -5.51 -4.03
C LEU A 151 -7.54 -6.37 -5.07
N ARG A 152 -7.47 -7.67 -4.79
CA ARG A 152 -6.96 -8.70 -5.71
C ARG A 152 -7.90 -9.88 -5.75
N THR A 153 -8.73 -9.93 -6.80
CA THR A 153 -9.63 -11.07 -7.04
C THR A 153 -8.83 -12.36 -7.28
N PRO A 154 -9.20 -13.51 -6.69
CA PRO A 154 -10.37 -13.76 -5.83
C PRO A 154 -10.05 -13.74 -4.31
N PHE A 155 -8.99 -13.05 -3.86
CA PHE A 155 -8.38 -13.21 -2.55
C PHE A 155 -9.00 -12.34 -1.44
N TYR A 156 -10.26 -11.91 -1.58
CA TYR A 156 -10.99 -11.18 -0.55
C TYR A 156 -12.45 -11.62 -0.48
N THR A 157 -13.05 -11.37 0.68
CA THR A 157 -14.51 -11.49 0.89
C THR A 157 -15.04 -10.21 1.50
N LYS A 158 -16.35 -10.02 1.40
CA LYS A 158 -17.04 -8.87 2.02
C LYS A 158 -16.79 -8.80 3.52
N GLU A 159 -16.83 -9.94 4.19
CA GLU A 159 -16.66 -10.07 5.63
C GLU A 159 -15.24 -9.69 6.05
N LEU A 160 -14.22 -10.16 5.29
CA LEU A 160 -12.82 -9.80 5.51
C LEU A 160 -12.60 -8.30 5.36
N LEU A 161 -13.11 -7.71 4.28
CA LEU A 161 -12.94 -6.27 4.03
C LEU A 161 -13.60 -5.44 5.14
N LEU A 162 -14.80 -5.80 5.55
CA LEU A 162 -15.51 -5.10 6.63
C LEU A 162 -14.76 -5.23 7.96
N ASP A 163 -14.21 -6.41 8.27
CA ASP A 163 -13.41 -6.61 9.48
C ASP A 163 -12.15 -5.74 9.49
N LEU A 164 -11.40 -5.68 8.37
CA LEU A 164 -10.21 -4.85 8.24
C LEU A 164 -10.52 -3.35 8.30
N MET A 165 -11.58 -2.90 7.61
CA MET A 165 -12.00 -1.50 7.64
C MET A 165 -12.42 -1.05 9.05
N ASN A 166 -13.15 -1.89 9.81
CA ASN A 166 -13.54 -1.58 11.18
C ASN A 166 -12.36 -1.48 12.16
N LYS A 167 -11.19 -1.99 11.80
CA LYS A 167 -9.97 -1.93 12.60
C LYS A 167 -9.04 -0.79 12.19
N ALA A 168 -9.29 -0.16 11.04
CA ALA A 168 -8.44 0.88 10.49
C ALA A 168 -8.78 2.27 11.02
N ASP A 169 -7.76 3.08 11.29
CA ASP A 169 -7.88 4.51 11.61
C ASP A 169 -7.84 5.36 10.33
N PHE A 170 -7.22 4.83 9.25
CA PHE A 170 -7.16 5.43 7.93
C PHE A 170 -7.42 4.36 6.87
N ILE A 171 -8.27 4.65 5.88
CA ILE A 171 -8.55 3.73 4.77
C ILE A 171 -8.27 4.43 3.44
N LYS A 172 -7.52 3.76 2.55
CA LYS A 172 -7.34 4.22 1.17
C LYS A 172 -8.01 3.26 0.21
N PHE A 173 -8.73 3.84 -0.75
CA PHE A 173 -9.36 3.18 -1.90
C PHE A 173 -8.87 3.81 -3.21
N ASN A 174 -9.04 3.11 -4.31
CA ASN A 174 -9.32 3.75 -5.59
C ASN A 174 -10.85 3.91 -5.76
N ASP A 175 -11.29 4.63 -6.79
CA ASP A 175 -12.72 4.92 -7.02
C ASP A 175 -13.53 3.64 -7.32
N ASP A 176 -13.00 2.70 -8.08
CA ASP A 176 -13.66 1.42 -8.39
C ASP A 176 -13.86 0.61 -7.10
N GLU A 177 -12.83 0.50 -6.25
CA GLU A 177 -12.90 -0.17 -4.95
C GLU A 177 -13.94 0.47 -4.00
N LEU A 178 -13.96 1.81 -3.96
CA LEU A 178 -14.96 2.52 -3.14
C LEU A 178 -16.37 2.18 -3.59
N TYR A 179 -16.65 2.25 -4.90
CA TYR A 179 -17.99 1.95 -5.41
C TYR A 179 -18.37 0.47 -5.23
N GLU A 180 -17.44 -0.45 -5.48
CA GLU A 180 -17.67 -1.88 -5.29
C GLU A 180 -18.02 -2.19 -3.82
N ILE A 181 -17.20 -1.72 -2.87
CA ILE A 181 -17.39 -1.97 -1.44
C ILE A 181 -18.64 -1.25 -0.92
N SER A 182 -18.89 -0.01 -1.33
CA SER A 182 -20.11 0.71 -0.96
C SER A 182 -21.37 -0.03 -1.40
N ALA A 183 -21.38 -0.57 -2.62
CA ALA A 183 -22.49 -1.39 -3.12
C ALA A 183 -22.64 -2.68 -2.30
N TYR A 184 -21.56 -3.36 -1.94
CA TYR A 184 -21.59 -4.54 -1.07
C TYR A 184 -22.18 -4.24 0.30
N LEU A 185 -21.93 -3.06 0.84
CA LEU A 185 -22.44 -2.63 2.15
C LEU A 185 -23.83 -2.03 2.09
N GLY A 186 -24.44 -1.95 0.90
CA GLY A 186 -25.81 -1.48 0.69
C GLY A 186 -25.94 0.04 0.67
N SER A 187 -24.93 0.76 0.20
CA SER A 187 -25.01 2.20 -0.02
C SER A 187 -26.10 2.54 -1.03
N PRO A 188 -26.98 3.51 -0.76
CA PRO A 188 -27.97 4.00 -1.70
C PRO A 188 -27.41 5.13 -2.61
N PHE A 189 -26.16 5.51 -2.42
CA PHE A 189 -25.57 6.70 -3.04
C PHE A 189 -24.81 6.39 -4.32
N HIS A 190 -24.72 7.42 -5.21
CA HIS A 190 -24.01 7.34 -6.48
C HIS A 190 -22.82 8.30 -6.58
N SER A 191 -22.76 9.35 -5.73
CA SER A 191 -21.61 10.24 -5.74
C SER A 191 -20.46 9.70 -4.89
N LEU A 192 -19.23 10.06 -5.26
CA LEU A 192 -18.02 9.64 -4.57
C LEU A 192 -18.02 10.12 -3.13
N GLU A 193 -18.32 11.41 -2.90
CA GLU A 193 -18.32 12.03 -1.57
C GLU A 193 -19.36 11.40 -0.64
N GLN A 194 -20.55 11.10 -1.16
CA GLN A 194 -21.59 10.43 -0.37
C GLN A 194 -21.18 9.00 0.00
N ASN A 195 -20.50 8.28 -0.89
CA ASN A 195 -19.97 6.96 -0.58
C ASN A 195 -18.80 7.02 0.41
N ILE A 196 -17.93 8.03 0.34
CA ILE A 196 -16.91 8.28 1.37
C ILE A 196 -17.56 8.46 2.74
N GLN A 197 -18.58 9.32 2.84
CA GLN A 197 -19.31 9.55 4.10
C GLN A 197 -20.02 8.28 4.61
N PHE A 198 -20.66 7.55 3.69
CA PHE A 198 -21.29 6.27 4.02
C PHE A 198 -20.30 5.26 4.60
N ILE A 199 -19.12 5.11 4.00
CA ILE A 199 -18.07 4.23 4.53
C ILE A 199 -17.58 4.76 5.89
N ALA A 200 -17.34 6.07 6.03
CA ALA A 200 -16.90 6.68 7.27
C ALA A 200 -17.86 6.37 8.44
N GLU A 201 -19.15 6.51 8.20
CA GLU A 201 -20.19 6.18 9.19
C GLU A 201 -20.23 4.68 9.51
N LYS A 202 -20.14 3.82 8.48
CA LYS A 202 -20.18 2.35 8.63
C LYS A 202 -19.01 1.78 9.39
N THR A 203 -17.82 2.37 9.25
CA THR A 203 -16.57 1.87 9.83
C THR A 203 -16.08 2.71 11.02
N ASN A 204 -16.80 3.79 11.33
CA ASN A 204 -16.39 4.79 12.33
C ASN A 204 -14.95 5.32 12.07
N THR A 205 -14.61 5.50 10.78
CA THR A 205 -13.28 5.95 10.33
C THR A 205 -13.38 7.35 9.75
N ASN A 206 -12.69 8.33 10.35
CA ASN A 206 -12.75 9.74 9.93
C ASN A 206 -11.67 10.14 8.91
N HIS A 207 -10.79 9.22 8.55
CA HIS A 207 -9.71 9.46 7.60
C HIS A 207 -9.84 8.46 6.44
N ILE A 208 -10.32 8.94 5.30
CA ILE A 208 -10.52 8.12 4.10
C ILE A 208 -9.95 8.85 2.89
N CYS A 209 -9.13 8.18 2.11
CA CYS A 209 -8.60 8.71 0.86
C CYS A 209 -9.07 7.88 -0.33
N VAL A 210 -9.50 8.54 -1.40
CA VAL A 210 -9.92 7.88 -2.65
C VAL A 210 -9.15 8.47 -3.82
N THR A 211 -8.34 7.64 -4.48
CA THR A 211 -7.65 8.01 -5.72
C THR A 211 -8.56 7.77 -6.93
N LYS A 212 -8.47 8.63 -7.95
CA LYS A 212 -9.30 8.61 -9.17
C LYS A 212 -8.43 8.56 -10.44
N GLY A 213 -7.31 7.84 -10.38
CA GLY A 213 -6.34 7.77 -11.46
C GLY A 213 -5.90 9.17 -11.92
N SER A 214 -6.05 9.48 -13.21
CA SER A 214 -5.68 10.80 -13.78
C SER A 214 -6.50 11.98 -13.26
N HIS A 215 -7.60 11.73 -12.55
CA HIS A 215 -8.50 12.74 -12.00
C HIS A 215 -8.17 13.09 -10.53
N GLY A 216 -6.98 12.72 -10.08
CA GLY A 216 -6.46 13.08 -8.77
C GLY A 216 -7.05 12.25 -7.62
N ALA A 217 -7.40 12.92 -6.52
CA ALA A 217 -7.87 12.24 -5.32
C ALA A 217 -8.80 13.13 -4.48
N VAL A 218 -9.55 12.47 -3.58
CA VAL A 218 -10.36 13.10 -2.52
C VAL A 218 -9.93 12.52 -1.19
N LEU A 219 -9.70 13.37 -0.20
CA LEU A 219 -9.33 13.01 1.16
C LEU A 219 -10.39 13.53 2.13
N LEU A 220 -11.03 12.64 2.86
CA LEU A 220 -11.76 12.96 4.09
C LEU A 220 -10.76 12.92 5.25
N TYR A 221 -10.62 14.02 5.98
CA TYR A 221 -9.75 14.13 7.14
C TYR A 221 -10.41 15.03 8.19
N ASP A 222 -10.64 14.52 9.40
CA ASP A 222 -11.33 15.23 10.49
C ASP A 222 -12.64 15.88 10.03
N ASN A 223 -13.51 15.12 9.36
CA ASN A 223 -14.81 15.55 8.81
C ASN A 223 -14.74 16.66 7.73
N GLN A 224 -13.59 16.92 7.15
CA GLN A 224 -13.42 17.85 6.05
C GLN A 224 -12.95 17.12 4.80
N LEU A 225 -13.44 17.57 3.63
CA LEU A 225 -13.04 17.04 2.33
C LEU A 225 -12.00 17.94 1.70
N PHE A 226 -10.91 17.34 1.27
CA PHE A 226 -9.82 17.98 0.53
C PHE A 226 -9.69 17.34 -0.85
N TYR A 227 -9.35 18.12 -1.86
CA TYR A 227 -9.39 17.71 -3.25
C TYR A 227 -8.09 18.06 -3.98
N ASN A 228 -7.70 17.19 -4.90
CA ASN A 228 -6.76 17.52 -5.97
C ASN A 228 -7.27 16.92 -7.27
N SER A 229 -7.24 17.66 -8.37
CA SER A 229 -7.79 17.25 -9.68
C SER A 229 -6.81 16.40 -10.50
N GLY A 230 -5.63 16.08 -9.96
CA GLY A 230 -4.57 15.40 -10.67
C GLY A 230 -3.71 16.34 -11.51
N TYR A 231 -2.69 15.76 -12.12
CA TYR A 231 -1.75 16.46 -12.99
C TYR A 231 -1.81 15.87 -14.39
N LYS A 232 -1.78 16.72 -15.40
CA LYS A 232 -1.74 16.26 -16.79
C LYS A 232 -0.34 15.76 -17.14
N ILE A 233 -0.22 14.48 -17.41
CA ILE A 233 1.05 13.83 -17.72
C ILE A 233 0.94 12.95 -18.97
N LYS A 234 2.10 12.51 -19.49
CA LYS A 234 2.18 11.38 -20.40
C LYS A 234 2.51 10.15 -19.57
N VAL A 235 1.59 9.22 -19.47
CA VAL A 235 1.76 7.97 -18.71
C VAL A 235 2.72 7.04 -19.46
N ALA A 236 3.71 6.50 -18.71
CA ALA A 236 4.59 5.43 -19.18
C ALA A 236 4.17 4.09 -18.55
N ASP A 237 4.00 4.06 -17.21
CA ASP A 237 3.61 2.87 -16.45
C ASP A 237 2.81 3.30 -15.20
N THR A 238 1.74 2.60 -14.85
CA THR A 238 0.93 2.94 -13.66
C THR A 238 1.28 2.12 -12.42
N VAL A 239 2.17 1.14 -12.56
CA VAL A 239 2.59 0.27 -11.44
C VAL A 239 3.26 1.10 -10.34
N GLY A 240 2.80 0.92 -9.10
CA GLY A 240 3.31 1.63 -7.92
C GLY A 240 2.93 3.10 -7.79
N ALA A 241 2.18 3.68 -8.74
CA ALA A 241 1.72 5.06 -8.63
C ALA A 241 0.78 5.27 -7.43
N GLY A 242 -0.14 4.32 -7.18
CA GLY A 242 -1.02 4.30 -6.02
C GLY A 242 -0.28 4.09 -4.69
N ASP A 243 0.72 3.20 -4.69
CA ASP A 243 1.57 2.94 -3.52
C ASP A 243 2.40 4.18 -3.17
N SER A 244 2.99 4.83 -4.20
CA SER A 244 3.76 6.06 -4.03
C SER A 244 2.89 7.25 -3.64
N PHE A 245 1.65 7.34 -4.16
CA PHE A 245 0.67 8.31 -3.70
C PHE A 245 0.41 8.13 -2.20
N LEU A 246 0.10 6.90 -1.74
CA LEU A 246 -0.16 6.61 -0.33
C LEU A 246 1.05 6.95 0.53
N ALA A 247 2.25 6.53 0.14
CA ALA A 247 3.49 6.84 0.84
C ALA A 247 3.72 8.35 0.98
N GLY A 248 3.52 9.11 -0.09
CA GLY A 248 3.61 10.58 -0.07
C GLY A 248 2.59 11.23 0.84
N LEU A 249 1.33 10.81 0.76
CA LEU A 249 0.25 11.31 1.61
C LEU A 249 0.54 11.10 3.08
N LEU A 250 0.90 9.86 3.46
CA LEU A 250 1.19 9.50 4.85
C LEU A 250 2.43 10.21 5.37
N THR A 251 3.50 10.31 4.56
CA THR A 251 4.71 11.05 4.94
C THR A 251 4.37 12.49 5.31
N GLN A 252 3.55 13.17 4.51
CA GLN A 252 3.17 14.56 4.76
C GLN A 252 2.24 14.69 5.98
N LEU A 253 1.20 13.86 6.09
CA LEU A 253 0.26 13.92 7.22
C LEU A 253 0.94 13.62 8.55
N LEU A 254 1.76 12.58 8.62
CA LEU A 254 2.44 12.14 9.86
C LEU A 254 3.57 13.08 10.28
N THR A 255 4.05 13.95 9.39
CA THR A 255 5.01 15.03 9.71
C THR A 255 4.32 16.36 9.97
N GLY A 256 3.00 16.42 10.03
CA GLY A 256 2.22 17.59 10.45
C GLY A 256 1.94 18.59 9.32
N VAL A 257 2.09 18.20 8.06
CA VAL A 257 1.68 19.02 6.91
C VAL A 257 0.15 19.04 6.81
N THR A 258 -0.41 20.18 6.41
CA THR A 258 -1.87 20.33 6.27
C THR A 258 -2.45 19.33 5.26
N PRO A 259 -3.68 18.82 5.46
CA PRO A 259 -4.28 17.81 4.59
C PRO A 259 -4.34 18.23 3.11
N GLN A 260 -4.60 19.51 2.82
CA GLN A 260 -4.61 20.02 1.43
C GLN A 260 -3.21 19.94 0.79
N ASN A 261 -2.17 20.32 1.51
CA ASN A 261 -0.80 20.23 0.98
C ASN A 261 -0.34 18.78 0.87
N ALA A 262 -0.76 17.92 1.80
CA ALA A 262 -0.45 16.50 1.79
C ALA A 262 -1.05 15.80 0.55
N ILE A 263 -2.33 16.05 0.22
CA ILE A 263 -2.95 15.46 -0.97
C ILE A 263 -2.36 16.03 -2.27
N ASN A 264 -1.96 17.32 -2.30
CA ASN A 264 -1.29 17.91 -3.46
C ASN A 264 0.06 17.25 -3.72
N PHE A 265 0.87 17.05 -2.67
CA PHE A 265 2.15 16.35 -2.75
C PHE A 265 1.96 14.89 -3.20
N ALA A 266 1.00 14.19 -2.63
CA ALA A 266 0.70 12.80 -2.97
C ALA A 266 0.30 12.63 -4.44
N CYS A 267 -0.57 13.50 -4.96
CA CYS A 267 -0.96 13.49 -6.37
C CYS A 267 0.22 13.80 -7.30
N ALA A 268 1.08 14.75 -6.93
CA ALA A 268 2.28 15.06 -7.71
C ALA A 268 3.25 13.87 -7.76
N LEU A 269 3.51 13.24 -6.62
CA LEU A 269 4.38 12.08 -6.53
C LEU A 269 3.83 10.89 -7.33
N GLY A 270 2.54 10.56 -7.19
CA GLY A 270 1.89 9.51 -7.97
C GLY A 270 1.96 9.77 -9.48
N ALA A 271 1.76 11.03 -9.91
CA ALA A 271 1.88 11.44 -11.31
C ALA A 271 3.33 11.31 -11.81
N LEU A 272 4.32 11.73 -11.03
CA LEU A 272 5.73 11.56 -11.38
C LEU A 272 6.13 10.09 -11.50
N VAL A 273 5.64 9.22 -10.61
CA VAL A 273 5.87 7.77 -10.73
C VAL A 273 5.25 7.24 -12.02
N ALA A 274 4.03 7.62 -12.35
CA ALA A 274 3.34 7.18 -13.57
C ALA A 274 4.00 7.64 -14.88
N GLN A 275 4.92 8.62 -14.84
CA GLN A 275 5.73 9.04 -16.00
C GLN A 275 6.98 8.16 -16.20
N ASN A 276 7.28 7.25 -15.29
CA ASN A 276 8.46 6.40 -15.31
C ASN A 276 8.06 4.91 -15.40
N GLU A 277 9.00 4.06 -15.76
CA GLU A 277 8.81 2.61 -15.75
C GLU A 277 9.04 2.03 -14.35
N GLY A 278 8.16 1.14 -13.91
CA GLY A 278 8.23 0.40 -12.65
C GLY A 278 7.79 1.19 -11.42
N ALA A 279 7.65 0.49 -10.29
CA ALA A 279 6.99 1.00 -9.10
C ALA A 279 7.80 2.05 -8.30
N ASN A 280 9.14 1.96 -8.35
CA ASN A 280 10.02 2.73 -7.46
C ASN A 280 11.09 3.53 -8.20
N PRO A 281 10.74 4.41 -9.19
CA PRO A 281 11.72 5.29 -9.83
C PRO A 281 12.30 6.25 -8.79
N LYS A 282 13.58 6.65 -8.98
CA LYS A 282 14.23 7.65 -8.12
C LYS A 282 13.66 9.04 -8.43
N ILE A 283 13.01 9.64 -7.46
CA ILE A 283 12.41 10.98 -7.55
C ILE A 283 12.86 11.77 -6.34
N SER A 284 13.53 12.91 -6.57
CA SER A 284 13.98 13.76 -5.47
C SER A 284 12.87 14.66 -4.93
N PRO A 285 12.95 15.12 -3.67
CA PRO A 285 12.03 16.11 -3.12
C PRO A 285 11.98 17.39 -3.93
N GLU A 286 13.08 17.82 -4.51
CA GLU A 286 13.19 19.00 -5.38
C GLU A 286 12.34 18.79 -6.64
N THR A 287 12.47 17.63 -7.32
CA THR A 287 11.67 17.28 -8.50
C THR A 287 10.16 17.34 -8.20
N ILE A 288 9.74 16.84 -7.03
CA ILE A 288 8.33 16.89 -6.62
C ILE A 288 7.88 18.35 -6.43
N SER A 289 8.71 19.13 -5.72
CA SER A 289 8.41 20.56 -5.44
C SER A 289 8.30 21.40 -6.71
N GLU A 290 9.21 21.19 -7.68
CA GLU A 290 9.17 21.86 -8.99
C GLU A 290 7.92 21.44 -9.78
N PHE A 291 7.59 20.16 -9.79
CA PHE A 291 6.41 19.64 -10.48
C PHE A 291 5.09 20.20 -9.92
N MET A 292 5.01 20.43 -8.63
CA MET A 292 3.82 21.02 -7.97
C MET A 292 3.58 22.48 -8.32
N GLN A 293 4.56 23.19 -8.89
CA GLN A 293 4.45 24.62 -9.27
C GLN A 293 3.89 24.83 -10.68
N ILE A 294 3.70 23.75 -11.44
CA ILE A 294 3.11 23.77 -12.78
C ILE A 294 1.59 23.70 -12.69
#